data_b72967e3ecca638c95ab17f1b7a09794
#
_entry.id   b72967e3ecca638c95ab17f1b7a09794
#
_cell.length_a   1.000
_cell.length_b   1.000
_cell.length_c   1.000
_cell.angle_alpha   90.00
_cell.angle_beta   90.00
_cell.angle_gamma   90.00
#
_symmetry.space_group_name_H-M   'P 1'
#
loop_
_entity.id
_entity.type
_entity.pdbx_description
1 polymer ?
#
loop_
_entity_poly.entity_id
_entity_poly.type
_entity_poly.pdbx_seq_one_letter_code
_entity_poly.pdbx_strand_id
1 'polypeptide(L)'
;MQRIIALIVGLLAVLVIDARAQVTVMAVRLGANDVAALAKFYDAAFGLKEIDRVGNPATEIIMRFGATVAEAKAGDSPEFLVQKREGVANDPMHHAILRVSDIAATVAAAKAAGAKVDRDVATVSIGGAPIKIAMLVDPQGNALEIMELPKSLTHLPH
;
A
#
# COMPACT_ATOMS: atom_id res chain seq x y z
N MET A 1 70.97 -11.55 -1.57
CA MET A 1 69.75 -11.42 -2.44
C MET A 1 68.54 -11.92 -1.61
N GLN A 2 67.84 -11.04 -0.95
CA GLN A 2 66.63 -11.35 -0.19
C GLN A 2 65.43 -10.99 -1.04
N ARG A 3 64.61 -11.99 -1.36
CA ARG A 3 63.34 -11.81 -2.09
C ARG A 3 62.24 -11.50 -1.07
N ILE A 4 61.74 -10.26 -1.08
CA ILE A 4 60.59 -9.83 -0.32
C ILE A 4 59.34 -10.27 -1.09
N ILE A 5 58.60 -11.25 -0.56
CA ILE A 5 57.28 -11.65 -1.08
C ILE A 5 56.27 -10.74 -0.39
N ALA A 6 55.69 -9.79 -1.14
CA ALA A 6 54.62 -8.96 -0.67
C ALA A 6 53.31 -9.76 -0.77
N LEU A 7 52.73 -10.09 0.36
CA LEU A 7 51.39 -10.74 0.46
C LEU A 7 50.31 -9.66 0.35
N ILE A 8 49.65 -9.57 -0.81
CA ILE A 8 48.50 -8.70 -0.99
C ILE A 8 47.28 -9.45 -0.44
N VAL A 9 46.86 -9.12 0.76
CA VAL A 9 45.58 -9.56 1.31
C VAL A 9 44.51 -8.65 0.73
N GLY A 10 43.80 -9.14 -0.31
CA GLY A 10 42.64 -8.48 -0.86
C GLY A 10 41.47 -8.58 0.12
N LEU A 11 41.12 -7.46 0.75
CA LEU A 11 39.92 -7.33 1.58
C LEU A 11 38.70 -7.30 0.67
N LEU A 12 38.05 -8.46 0.48
CA LEU A 12 36.76 -8.54 -0.19
C LEU A 12 35.69 -7.96 0.75
N ALA A 13 35.36 -6.68 0.58
CA ALA A 13 34.22 -6.08 1.23
C ALA A 13 32.94 -6.68 0.61
N VAL A 14 32.34 -7.66 1.29
CA VAL A 14 31.00 -8.14 0.94
C VAL A 14 30.04 -7.02 1.30
N LEU A 15 29.60 -6.27 0.30
CA LEU A 15 28.44 -5.38 0.40
C LEU A 15 27.21 -6.25 0.63
N VAL A 16 26.84 -6.43 1.88
CA VAL A 16 25.53 -6.97 2.24
C VAL A 16 24.51 -5.87 1.86
N ILE A 17 23.99 -5.93 0.64
CA ILE A 17 22.83 -5.14 0.26
C ILE A 17 21.69 -5.69 1.10
N ASP A 18 21.28 -4.93 2.11
CA ASP A 18 20.09 -5.23 2.93
C ASP A 18 18.87 -5.14 1.99
N ALA A 19 18.54 -6.26 1.38
CA ALA A 19 17.41 -6.40 0.46
C ALA A 19 16.09 -6.45 1.24
N ARG A 20 15.91 -5.56 2.22
CA ARG A 20 14.60 -5.37 2.83
C ARG A 20 13.67 -4.87 1.76
N ALA A 21 12.60 -5.63 1.50
CA ALA A 21 11.52 -5.18 0.64
C ALA A 21 11.08 -3.79 1.12
N GLN A 22 11.17 -2.77 0.24
CA GLN A 22 10.67 -1.44 0.60
C GLN A 22 9.16 -1.53 0.80
N VAL A 23 8.71 -1.32 2.03
CA VAL A 23 7.30 -1.26 2.40
C VAL A 23 6.89 0.19 2.52
N THR A 24 5.85 0.58 1.80
CA THR A 24 5.28 1.93 1.85
C THR A 24 3.78 1.86 2.07
N VAL A 25 3.23 2.86 2.75
CA VAL A 25 1.77 3.02 2.80
C VAL A 25 1.31 3.49 1.43
N MET A 26 0.51 2.67 0.75
CA MET A 26 -0.04 3.01 -0.56
C MET A 26 -1.36 3.75 -0.42
N ALA A 27 -2.24 3.27 0.46
CA ALA A 27 -3.55 3.85 0.65
C ALA A 27 -4.09 3.59 2.06
N VAL A 28 -5.03 4.44 2.48
CA VAL A 28 -5.85 4.27 3.68
C VAL A 28 -7.31 4.16 3.24
N ARG A 29 -8.04 3.16 3.73
CA ARG A 29 -9.46 2.98 3.42
C ARG A 29 -10.32 3.42 4.59
N LEU A 30 -11.29 4.30 4.31
CA LEU A 30 -12.19 4.90 5.28
C LEU A 30 -13.62 4.46 4.97
N GLY A 31 -14.28 3.82 5.93
CA GLY A 31 -15.67 3.41 5.80
C GLY A 31 -16.62 4.60 6.03
N ALA A 32 -17.59 4.82 5.12
CA ALA A 32 -18.57 5.89 5.19
C ALA A 32 -20.00 5.37 4.97
N ASN A 33 -20.97 5.92 5.71
CA ASN A 33 -22.38 5.71 5.40
C ASN A 33 -22.82 6.59 4.20
N ASP A 34 -22.25 7.80 4.13
CA ASP A 34 -22.37 8.72 3.00
C ASP A 34 -20.98 9.05 2.47
N VAL A 35 -20.62 8.38 1.38
CA VAL A 35 -19.29 8.48 0.75
C VAL A 35 -19.04 9.90 0.23
N ALA A 36 -20.05 10.54 -0.39
CA ALA A 36 -19.91 11.88 -0.94
C ALA A 36 -19.78 12.95 0.15
N ALA A 37 -20.53 12.82 1.24
CA ALA A 37 -20.43 13.72 2.36
C ALA A 37 -19.07 13.63 3.06
N LEU A 38 -18.56 12.40 3.27
CA LEU A 38 -17.25 12.20 3.87
C LEU A 38 -16.11 12.71 2.97
N ALA A 39 -16.18 12.49 1.66
CA ALA A 39 -15.20 13.04 0.72
C ALA A 39 -15.17 14.58 0.74
N LYS A 40 -16.34 15.24 0.74
CA LYS A 40 -16.44 16.71 0.90
C LYS A 40 -15.82 17.20 2.19
N PHE A 41 -16.01 16.47 3.29
CA PHE A 41 -15.39 16.79 4.57
C PHE A 41 -13.86 16.77 4.45
N TYR A 42 -13.29 15.72 3.84
CA TYR A 42 -11.82 15.59 3.69
C TYR A 42 -11.25 16.65 2.75
N ASP A 43 -11.98 17.04 1.70
CA ASP A 43 -11.57 18.17 0.85
C ASP A 43 -11.55 19.49 1.66
N ALA A 44 -12.64 19.79 2.33
CA ALA A 44 -12.79 21.05 3.07
C ALA A 44 -11.85 21.16 4.27
N ALA A 45 -11.65 20.06 5.03
CA ALA A 45 -10.88 20.07 6.26
C ALA A 45 -9.37 19.92 6.04
N PHE A 46 -8.97 19.14 5.02
CA PHE A 46 -7.57 18.73 4.83
C PHE A 46 -7.04 18.95 3.43
N GLY A 47 -7.84 19.43 2.49
CA GLY A 47 -7.43 19.74 1.13
C GLY A 47 -7.24 18.50 0.25
N LEU A 48 -7.78 17.34 0.64
CA LEU A 48 -7.78 16.18 -0.22
C LEU A 48 -8.70 16.41 -1.43
N LYS A 49 -8.21 16.16 -2.62
CA LYS A 49 -8.99 16.28 -3.85
C LYS A 49 -9.47 14.93 -4.33
N GLU A 50 -10.74 14.86 -4.74
CA GLU A 50 -11.25 13.70 -5.43
C GLU A 50 -10.52 13.55 -6.77
N ILE A 51 -9.87 12.40 -6.97
CA ILE A 51 -9.12 12.09 -8.19
C ILE A 51 -9.85 11.08 -9.06
N ASP A 52 -10.72 10.25 -8.44
CA ASP A 52 -11.56 9.28 -9.14
C ASP A 52 -12.73 8.83 -8.27
N ARG A 53 -13.71 8.12 -8.87
CA ARG A 53 -14.85 7.51 -8.17
C ARG A 53 -15.34 6.23 -8.84
N VAL A 54 -15.90 5.34 -8.04
CA VAL A 54 -16.50 4.09 -8.48
C VAL A 54 -18.01 4.11 -8.23
N GLY A 55 -18.77 3.79 -9.26
CA GLY A 55 -20.24 3.67 -9.19
C GLY A 55 -20.99 5.00 -9.34
N ASN A 56 -22.29 4.91 -9.62
CA ASN A 56 -23.24 6.02 -9.65
C ASN A 56 -24.59 5.56 -9.09
N PRO A 57 -24.99 5.94 -7.85
CA PRO A 57 -24.23 6.80 -6.91
C PRO A 57 -22.90 6.19 -6.50
N ALA A 58 -21.93 7.04 -6.13
CA ALA A 58 -20.59 6.59 -5.79
C ALA A 58 -20.60 5.63 -4.59
N THR A 59 -19.98 4.47 -4.78
CA THR A 59 -19.72 3.48 -3.71
C THR A 59 -18.32 3.62 -3.13
N GLU A 60 -17.40 4.24 -3.91
CA GLU A 60 -16.06 4.61 -3.46
C GLU A 60 -15.65 5.93 -4.11
N ILE A 61 -14.94 6.78 -3.36
CA ILE A 61 -14.28 8.00 -3.85
C ILE A 61 -12.81 7.92 -3.48
N ILE A 62 -11.95 8.06 -4.48
CA ILE A 62 -10.51 8.04 -4.32
C ILE A 62 -10.03 9.49 -4.21
N MET A 63 -9.26 9.77 -3.14
CA MET A 63 -8.79 11.12 -2.85
C MET A 63 -7.27 11.12 -2.67
N ARG A 64 -6.65 12.27 -2.95
CA ARG A 64 -5.23 12.48 -2.74
C ARG A 64 -4.95 13.94 -2.40
N PHE A 65 -3.83 14.21 -1.71
CA PHE A 65 -3.40 15.57 -1.42
C PHE A 65 -2.96 16.30 -2.70
N GLY A 66 -3.33 17.58 -2.81
CA GLY A 66 -2.96 18.48 -3.91
C GLY A 66 -3.75 19.78 -3.82
N ALA A 67 -3.18 20.90 -4.24
CA ALA A 67 -3.91 22.16 -4.27
C ALA A 67 -5.03 22.15 -5.32
N THR A 68 -4.83 21.39 -6.39
CA THR A 68 -5.80 21.17 -7.47
C THR A 68 -6.00 19.68 -7.73
N VAL A 69 -7.08 19.30 -8.43
CA VAL A 69 -7.31 17.92 -8.87
C VAL A 69 -6.18 17.43 -9.78
N ALA A 70 -5.65 18.30 -10.65
CA ALA A 70 -4.55 17.94 -11.55
C ALA A 70 -3.27 17.59 -10.78
N GLU A 71 -2.91 18.38 -9.76
CA GLU A 71 -1.77 18.12 -8.89
C GLU A 71 -1.97 16.87 -8.07
N ALA A 72 -3.17 16.66 -7.50
CA ALA A 72 -3.49 15.46 -6.75
C ALA A 72 -3.37 14.18 -7.61
N LYS A 73 -3.81 14.23 -8.89
CA LYS A 73 -3.66 13.12 -9.84
C LYS A 73 -2.20 12.84 -10.19
N ALA A 74 -1.39 13.88 -10.34
CA ALA A 74 0.03 13.76 -10.68
C ALA A 74 0.92 13.39 -9.47
N GLY A 75 0.43 13.60 -8.25
CA GLY A 75 1.17 13.35 -7.03
C GLY A 75 1.34 11.85 -6.73
N ASP A 76 2.24 11.54 -5.80
CA ASP A 76 2.60 10.20 -5.34
C ASP A 76 2.25 9.94 -3.87
N SER A 77 1.53 10.89 -3.23
CA SER A 77 1.09 10.70 -1.86
C SER A 77 0.13 9.50 -1.74
N PRO A 78 0.06 8.84 -0.57
CA PRO A 78 -0.90 7.77 -0.34
C PRO A 78 -2.33 8.20 -0.67
N GLU A 79 -3.11 7.27 -1.19
CA GLU A 79 -4.52 7.49 -1.50
C GLU A 79 -5.40 7.32 -0.27
N PHE A 80 -6.48 8.11 -0.22
CA PHE A 80 -7.57 7.97 0.74
C PHE A 80 -8.79 7.45 -0.01
N LEU A 81 -9.15 6.20 0.27
CA LEU A 81 -10.27 5.51 -0.35
C LEU A 81 -11.50 5.63 0.57
N VAL A 82 -12.38 6.57 0.29
CA VAL A 82 -13.65 6.73 1.02
C VAL A 82 -14.65 5.75 0.43
N GLN A 83 -14.90 4.65 1.11
CA GLN A 83 -15.75 3.55 0.62
C GLN A 83 -17.03 3.44 1.44
N LYS A 84 -18.11 3.01 0.77
CA LYS A 84 -19.36 2.68 1.44
C LYS A 84 -19.10 1.60 2.49
N ARG A 85 -19.55 1.89 3.73
CA ARG A 85 -19.36 0.98 4.87
C ARG A 85 -20.26 -0.25 4.68
N GLU A 86 -19.66 -1.41 4.88
CA GLU A 86 -20.36 -2.67 5.02
C GLU A 86 -20.24 -3.09 6.49
N GLY A 87 -21.36 -3.15 7.24
CA GLY A 87 -21.38 -3.58 8.64
C GLY A 87 -21.54 -2.46 9.67
N VAL A 88 -21.04 -2.66 10.89
CA VAL A 88 -21.34 -1.83 12.08
C VAL A 88 -20.65 -0.46 12.02
N ALA A 89 -21.35 0.57 12.49
CA ALA A 89 -20.97 1.98 12.34
C ALA A 89 -19.71 2.44 13.11
N ASN A 90 -19.05 1.57 13.87
CA ASN A 90 -18.01 1.97 14.83
C ASN A 90 -16.57 1.73 14.35
N ASP A 91 -16.36 1.24 13.13
CA ASP A 91 -15.03 1.10 12.56
C ASP A 91 -14.84 2.09 11.40
N PRO A 92 -14.32 3.30 11.67
CA PRO A 92 -14.16 4.34 10.66
C PRO A 92 -13.04 4.04 9.67
N MET A 93 -12.05 3.21 10.04
CA MET A 93 -10.95 2.80 9.19
C MET A 93 -11.01 1.30 8.93
N HIS A 94 -11.16 0.92 7.66
CA HIS A 94 -11.30 -0.48 7.28
C HIS A 94 -9.99 -1.25 7.45
N HIS A 95 -8.92 -0.78 6.81
CA HIS A 95 -7.57 -1.36 6.91
C HIS A 95 -6.54 -0.47 6.22
N ALA A 96 -5.28 -0.62 6.60
CA ALA A 96 -4.17 -0.01 5.88
C ALA A 96 -3.80 -0.88 4.67
N ILE A 97 -3.47 -0.24 3.55
CA ILE A 97 -2.99 -0.92 2.35
C ILE A 97 -1.49 -0.65 2.22
N LEU A 98 -0.70 -1.71 2.26
CA LEU A 98 0.76 -1.65 2.15
C LEU A 98 1.19 -2.17 0.78
N ARG A 99 1.83 -1.31 -0.01
CA ARG A 99 2.49 -1.73 -1.24
C ARG A 99 3.85 -2.34 -0.93
N VAL A 100 4.13 -3.50 -1.53
CA VAL A 100 5.39 -4.22 -1.34
C VAL A 100 5.99 -4.62 -2.69
N SER A 101 7.30 -4.84 -2.70
CA SER A 101 8.02 -5.31 -3.89
C SER A 101 8.00 -6.84 -4.05
N ASP A 102 7.77 -7.56 -2.95
CA ASP A 102 7.68 -9.04 -2.90
C ASP A 102 6.65 -9.43 -1.83
N ILE A 103 5.45 -9.78 -2.28
CA ILE A 103 4.34 -10.11 -1.38
C ILE A 103 4.58 -11.44 -0.66
N ALA A 104 5.23 -12.42 -1.31
CA ALA A 104 5.45 -13.73 -0.69
C ALA A 104 6.45 -13.60 0.47
N ALA A 105 7.57 -12.89 0.26
CA ALA A 105 8.55 -12.63 1.30
C ALA A 105 7.95 -11.80 2.44
N THR A 106 7.14 -10.76 2.11
CA THR A 106 6.49 -9.91 3.11
C THR A 106 5.49 -10.68 3.97
N VAL A 107 4.64 -11.51 3.35
CA VAL A 107 3.68 -12.35 4.09
C VAL A 107 4.41 -13.36 4.98
N ALA A 108 5.49 -13.98 4.49
CA ALA A 108 6.28 -14.91 5.31
C ALA A 108 6.91 -14.21 6.53
N ALA A 109 7.48 -13.00 6.33
CA ALA A 109 8.05 -12.20 7.41
C ALA A 109 6.98 -11.75 8.43
N ALA A 110 5.81 -11.31 7.96
CA ALA A 110 4.70 -10.91 8.82
C ALA A 110 4.19 -12.10 9.66
N LYS A 111 4.05 -13.29 9.07
CA LYS A 111 3.70 -14.53 9.80
C LYS A 111 4.73 -14.85 10.88
N ALA A 112 6.02 -14.77 10.55
CA ALA A 112 7.10 -15.01 11.50
C ALA A 112 7.08 -13.99 12.66
N ALA A 113 6.61 -12.76 12.39
CA ALA A 113 6.42 -11.71 13.40
C ALA A 113 5.09 -11.80 14.17
N GLY A 114 4.24 -12.81 13.89
CA GLY A 114 3.01 -13.07 14.64
C GLY A 114 1.72 -12.62 13.97
N ALA A 115 1.74 -12.12 12.73
CA ALA A 115 0.52 -11.84 11.98
C ALA A 115 -0.24 -13.15 11.64
N LYS A 116 -1.56 -13.05 11.61
CA LYS A 116 -2.43 -14.10 11.07
C LYS A 116 -2.70 -13.80 9.60
N VAL A 117 -2.73 -14.82 8.76
CA VAL A 117 -3.18 -14.71 7.37
C VAL A 117 -4.69 -14.95 7.36
N ASP A 118 -5.45 -13.91 6.99
CA ASP A 118 -6.90 -13.98 6.81
C ASP A 118 -7.25 -14.43 5.39
N ARG A 119 -6.53 -13.90 4.40
CA ARG A 119 -6.58 -14.34 3.00
C ARG A 119 -5.17 -14.48 2.45
N ASP A 120 -4.85 -15.65 1.94
CA ASP A 120 -3.55 -15.94 1.34
C ASP A 120 -3.35 -15.19 0.02
N VAL A 121 -2.10 -15.17 -0.47
CA VAL A 121 -1.74 -14.47 -1.70
C VAL A 121 -2.59 -14.98 -2.87
N ALA A 122 -3.29 -14.05 -3.51
CA ALA A 122 -4.08 -14.33 -4.71
C ALA A 122 -3.83 -13.23 -5.76
N THR A 123 -3.97 -13.59 -7.03
CA THR A 123 -3.96 -12.61 -8.13
C THR A 123 -5.38 -12.20 -8.45
N VAL A 124 -5.65 -10.90 -8.42
CA VAL A 124 -6.92 -10.28 -8.79
C VAL A 124 -6.72 -9.33 -9.96
N SER A 125 -7.78 -9.08 -10.74
CA SER A 125 -7.75 -8.07 -11.80
C SER A 125 -8.35 -6.77 -11.27
N ILE A 126 -7.58 -5.70 -11.27
CA ILE A 126 -8.03 -4.35 -10.92
C ILE A 126 -7.70 -3.44 -12.09
N GLY A 127 -8.71 -2.77 -12.67
CA GLY A 127 -8.54 -1.96 -13.87
C GLY A 127 -7.89 -2.72 -15.04
N GLY A 128 -8.14 -4.05 -15.14
CA GLY A 128 -7.54 -4.92 -16.16
C GLY A 128 -6.09 -5.38 -15.85
N ALA A 129 -5.46 -4.89 -14.79
CA ALA A 129 -4.11 -5.30 -14.40
C ALA A 129 -4.11 -6.46 -13.39
N PRO A 130 -3.20 -7.46 -13.54
CA PRO A 130 -3.06 -8.54 -12.57
C PRO A 130 -2.27 -8.04 -11.36
N ILE A 131 -2.93 -7.93 -10.21
CA ILE A 131 -2.36 -7.45 -8.94
C ILE A 131 -2.39 -8.59 -7.94
N LYS A 132 -1.29 -8.83 -7.24
CA LYS A 132 -1.27 -9.79 -6.13
C LYS A 132 -1.71 -9.08 -4.85
N ILE A 133 -2.61 -9.72 -4.09
CA ILE A 133 -3.09 -9.24 -2.80
C ILE A 133 -3.06 -10.35 -1.75
N ALA A 134 -2.90 -9.95 -0.49
CA ALA A 134 -3.12 -10.80 0.68
C ALA A 134 -3.76 -9.96 1.79
N MET A 135 -4.56 -10.60 2.65
CA MET A 135 -5.12 -9.96 3.83
C MET A 135 -4.47 -10.56 5.08
N LEU A 136 -3.96 -9.71 5.93
CA LEU A 136 -3.36 -10.08 7.20
C LEU A 136 -4.11 -9.42 8.35
N VAL A 137 -3.98 -10.00 9.54
CA VAL A 137 -4.39 -9.40 10.80
C VAL A 137 -3.16 -9.32 11.68
N ASP A 138 -2.84 -8.13 12.16
CA ASP A 138 -1.71 -7.92 13.05
C ASP A 138 -1.95 -8.56 14.44
N PRO A 139 -0.94 -8.67 15.32
CA PRO A 139 -1.12 -9.26 16.65
C PRO A 139 -2.12 -8.52 17.56
N GLN A 140 -2.54 -7.30 17.20
CA GLN A 140 -3.53 -6.50 17.93
C GLN A 140 -4.92 -6.51 17.27
N GLY A 141 -5.09 -7.22 16.15
CA GLY A 141 -6.37 -7.38 15.49
C GLY A 141 -6.65 -6.38 14.37
N ASN A 142 -5.70 -5.50 14.01
CA ASN A 142 -5.91 -4.57 12.89
C ASN A 142 -5.75 -5.31 11.56
N ALA A 143 -6.66 -5.05 10.63
CA ALA A 143 -6.59 -5.60 9.28
C ALA A 143 -5.56 -4.83 8.42
N LEU A 144 -4.80 -5.58 7.63
CA LEU A 144 -3.80 -5.07 6.69
C LEU A 144 -4.04 -5.71 5.33
N GLU A 145 -4.06 -4.90 4.28
CA GLU A 145 -4.04 -5.37 2.90
C GLU A 145 -2.63 -5.20 2.35
N ILE A 146 -2.03 -6.28 1.86
CA ILE A 146 -0.70 -6.28 1.27
C ILE A 146 -0.87 -6.40 -0.24
N MET A 147 -0.23 -5.50 -0.98
CA MET A 147 -0.33 -5.46 -2.44
C MET A 147 1.02 -5.44 -3.13
N GLU A 148 1.17 -6.30 -4.14
CA GLU A 148 2.29 -6.25 -5.09
C GLU A 148 1.76 -5.88 -6.46
N LEU A 149 2.14 -4.69 -6.94
CA LEU A 149 1.78 -4.19 -8.26
C LEU A 149 2.76 -4.73 -9.32
N PRO A 150 2.31 -4.95 -10.57
CA PRO A 150 3.22 -5.14 -11.69
C PRO A 150 4.22 -3.98 -11.79
N LYS A 151 5.46 -4.27 -12.22
CA LYS A 151 6.52 -3.25 -12.34
C LYS A 151 6.16 -2.07 -13.26
N SER A 152 5.21 -2.27 -14.17
CA SER A 152 4.69 -1.24 -15.07
C SER A 152 3.75 -0.24 -14.39
N LEU A 153 3.29 -0.53 -13.15
CA LEU A 153 2.34 0.31 -12.43
C LEU A 153 3.00 0.96 -11.22
N THR A 154 2.82 2.27 -11.09
CA THR A 154 3.21 3.04 -9.90
C THR A 154 2.04 3.24 -8.94
N HIS A 155 0.82 3.12 -9.42
CA HIS A 155 -0.44 3.30 -8.68
C HIS A 155 -1.43 2.20 -9.03
N LEU A 156 -2.51 2.07 -8.22
CA LEU A 156 -3.64 1.22 -8.57
C LEU A 156 -4.34 1.77 -9.82
N PRO A 157 -4.66 0.92 -10.81
CA PRO A 157 -5.52 1.33 -11.92
C PRO A 157 -6.97 1.47 -11.40
N HIS A 158 -7.63 2.52 -11.81
CA HIS A 158 -9.01 2.87 -11.45
C HIS A 158 -9.95 2.67 -12.63
#